data_a29b2e7e0a28a80e818cdc48edd58d1d
#
_entry.id   a29b2e7e0a28a80e818cdc48edd58d1d
#
_cell.length_a   1.000
_cell.length_b   1.000
_cell.length_c   1.000
_cell.angle_alpha   90.00
_cell.angle_beta   90.00
_cell.angle_gamma   90.00
#
_symmetry.space_group_name_H-M   'P 1'
#
loop_
_entity.id
_entity.type
_entity.pdbx_description
1 polymer ?
#
loop_
_entity_poly.entity_id
_entity_poly.type
_entity_poly.pdbx_seq_one_letter_code
_entity_poly.pdbx_strand_id
1 'polypeptide(L)'
;VGANLQQVGEACAAGMFDLLEATVEKFQRASQTLKYAQVPTVAAVQGMALGGGCEFVMHASKRVMALESYVGLVEAGVGLIPAGGGCKEFAVRAADWAAQSATPGEVFNYLQPVFMTIAMAKVAKSAVEVVDFGFAKPSDTILFNANELLFVAIKEARALADAGYAPPPMARSIPVAGKNGIATFEMMLVN
;
A
#
# COMPACT_ATOMS: atom_id res chain seq x y z
N VAL A 1 8.36 -8.97 6.36
CA VAL A 1 7.36 -9.32 7.38
C VAL A 1 6.00 -9.22 6.74
N GLY A 2 5.15 -10.22 6.91
CA GLY A 2 3.80 -10.31 6.36
C GLY A 2 2.98 -11.30 7.20
N ALA A 3 1.79 -11.70 6.72
CA ALA A 3 0.97 -12.71 7.37
C ALA A 3 1.67 -14.08 7.39
N ASN A 4 1.41 -14.88 8.41
CA ASN A 4 1.84 -16.28 8.45
C ASN A 4 0.94 -17.11 7.54
N LEU A 5 1.39 -17.36 6.30
CA LEU A 5 0.61 -18.07 5.29
C LEU A 5 0.26 -19.52 5.69
N GLN A 6 1.11 -20.16 6.50
CA GLN A 6 0.80 -21.50 7.01
C GLN A 6 -0.44 -21.46 7.92
N GLN A 7 -0.49 -20.52 8.87
CA GLN A 7 -1.65 -20.36 9.76
C GLN A 7 -2.93 -19.99 8.99
N VAL A 8 -2.80 -19.14 7.96
CA VAL A 8 -3.93 -18.81 7.07
C VAL A 8 -4.42 -20.06 6.34
N GLY A 9 -3.52 -20.87 5.77
CA GLY A 9 -3.86 -22.10 5.08
C GLY A 9 -4.51 -23.13 6.01
N GLU A 10 -3.99 -23.31 7.21
CA GLU A 10 -4.56 -24.22 8.22
C GLU A 10 -5.96 -23.78 8.64
N ALA A 11 -6.17 -22.48 8.86
CA ALA A 11 -7.49 -21.93 9.22
C ALA A 11 -8.49 -22.08 8.05
N CYS A 12 -8.06 -21.85 6.79
CA CYS A 12 -8.90 -22.11 5.62
C CYS A 12 -9.30 -23.58 5.50
N ALA A 13 -8.34 -24.50 5.66
CA ALA A 13 -8.60 -25.94 5.59
C ALA A 13 -9.54 -26.44 6.68
N ALA A 14 -9.49 -25.79 7.87
CA ALA A 14 -10.37 -26.08 8.99
C ALA A 14 -11.74 -25.36 8.91
N GLY A 15 -11.98 -24.52 7.88
CA GLY A 15 -13.22 -23.74 7.74
C GLY A 15 -13.37 -22.63 8.77
N MET A 16 -12.28 -22.17 9.40
CA MET A 16 -12.28 -21.16 10.47
C MET A 16 -12.33 -19.75 9.89
N PHE A 17 -13.31 -19.44 9.06
CA PHE A 17 -13.42 -18.15 8.35
C PHE A 17 -13.66 -16.98 9.29
N ASP A 18 -14.42 -17.16 10.37
CA ASP A 18 -14.66 -16.10 11.37
C ASP A 18 -13.34 -15.65 12.04
N LEU A 19 -12.43 -16.60 12.29
CA LEU A 19 -11.09 -16.29 12.83
C LEU A 19 -10.25 -15.50 11.82
N LEU A 20 -10.32 -15.86 10.55
CA LEU A 20 -9.64 -15.14 9.48
C LEU A 20 -10.18 -13.73 9.34
N GLU A 21 -11.51 -13.56 9.33
CA GLU A 21 -12.16 -12.25 9.28
C GLU A 21 -11.72 -11.36 10.45
N ALA A 22 -11.78 -11.87 11.69
CA ALA A 22 -11.33 -11.14 12.87
C ALA A 22 -9.83 -10.76 12.80
N THR A 23 -9.00 -11.61 12.18
CA THR A 23 -7.56 -11.35 12.01
C THR A 23 -7.34 -10.24 10.98
N VAL A 24 -8.04 -10.30 9.84
CA VAL A 24 -8.00 -9.24 8.81
C VAL A 24 -8.49 -7.91 9.37
N GLU A 25 -9.57 -7.92 10.14
CA GLU A 25 -10.11 -6.72 10.80
C GLU A 25 -9.08 -6.07 11.72
N LYS A 26 -8.40 -6.86 12.56
CA LYS A 26 -7.31 -6.34 13.42
C LYS A 26 -6.19 -5.71 12.60
N PHE A 27 -5.81 -6.35 11.51
CA PHE A 27 -4.77 -5.83 10.62
C PHE A 27 -5.21 -4.51 9.97
N GLN A 28 -6.44 -4.44 9.46
CA GLN A 28 -7.02 -3.22 8.90
C GLN A 28 -7.09 -2.09 9.93
N ARG A 29 -7.49 -2.39 11.17
CA ARG A 29 -7.50 -1.40 12.25
C ARG A 29 -6.08 -0.86 12.53
N ALA A 30 -5.08 -1.73 12.56
CA ALA A 30 -3.69 -1.33 12.78
C ALA A 30 -3.19 -0.42 11.65
N SER A 31 -3.42 -0.77 10.38
CA SER A 31 -3.04 0.06 9.23
C SER A 31 -3.75 1.42 9.22
N GLN A 32 -5.06 1.44 9.56
CA GLN A 32 -5.80 2.70 9.69
C GLN A 32 -5.29 3.55 10.85
N THR A 33 -4.94 2.95 11.99
CA THR A 33 -4.35 3.66 13.13
C THR A 33 -3.05 4.35 12.73
N LEU A 34 -2.19 3.71 11.94
CA LEU A 34 -0.97 4.33 11.41
C LEU A 34 -1.30 5.51 10.50
N LYS A 35 -2.25 5.34 9.57
CA LYS A 35 -2.59 6.37 8.58
C LYS A 35 -3.18 7.62 9.20
N TYR A 36 -4.04 7.45 10.19
CA TYR A 36 -4.78 8.54 10.84
C TYR A 36 -4.25 8.90 12.22
N ALA A 37 -3.02 8.49 12.54
CA ALA A 37 -2.36 8.86 13.78
C ALA A 37 -2.23 10.39 13.91
N GLN A 38 -2.46 10.93 15.11
CA GLN A 38 -2.30 12.36 15.38
C GLN A 38 -0.82 12.80 15.45
N VAL A 39 0.08 11.85 15.34
CA VAL A 39 1.53 12.06 15.25
C VAL A 39 2.03 11.50 13.91
N PRO A 40 3.08 12.06 13.31
CA PRO A 40 3.63 11.53 12.06
C PRO A 40 4.18 10.12 12.26
N THR A 41 3.84 9.23 11.32
CA THR A 41 4.37 7.88 11.24
C THR A 41 5.33 7.80 10.07
N VAL A 42 6.54 7.27 10.29
CA VAL A 42 7.55 7.12 9.24
C VAL A 42 7.94 5.66 9.09
N ALA A 43 7.74 5.11 7.90
CA ALA A 43 8.22 3.78 7.57
C ALA A 43 9.68 3.85 7.12
N ALA A 44 10.57 3.24 7.90
CA ALA A 44 11.97 3.01 7.53
C ALA A 44 12.07 1.65 6.82
N VAL A 45 12.32 1.66 5.50
CA VAL A 45 12.24 0.47 4.65
C VAL A 45 13.62 0.05 4.19
N GLN A 46 13.97 -1.23 4.44
CA GLN A 46 15.18 -1.86 3.96
C GLN A 46 14.91 -3.34 3.68
N GLY A 47 15.41 -3.85 2.56
CA GLY A 47 15.15 -5.23 2.15
C GLY A 47 13.69 -5.45 1.78
N MET A 48 13.09 -6.55 2.21
CA MET A 48 11.75 -6.96 1.76
C MET A 48 10.62 -6.44 2.67
N ALA A 49 9.66 -5.72 2.06
CA ALA A 49 8.38 -5.35 2.66
C ALA A 49 7.25 -5.81 1.73
N LEU A 50 6.88 -7.09 1.83
CA LEU A 50 5.94 -7.77 0.95
C LEU A 50 4.59 -7.99 1.63
N GLY A 51 3.50 -8.03 0.84
CA GLY A 51 2.15 -8.28 1.34
C GLY A 51 1.76 -7.29 2.43
N GLY A 52 1.35 -7.77 3.60
CA GLY A 52 1.02 -6.94 4.74
C GLY A 52 2.13 -5.96 5.17
N GLY A 53 3.41 -6.31 4.95
CA GLY A 53 4.52 -5.37 5.15
C GLY A 53 4.45 -4.18 4.19
N CYS A 54 4.12 -4.41 2.92
CA CYS A 54 3.87 -3.36 1.94
C CYS A 54 2.66 -2.50 2.36
N GLU A 55 1.58 -3.12 2.84
CA GLU A 55 0.39 -2.41 3.30
C GLU A 55 0.71 -1.43 4.43
N PHE A 56 1.53 -1.82 5.41
CA PHE A 56 2.00 -0.89 6.46
C PHE A 56 2.84 0.25 5.89
N VAL A 57 3.75 -0.05 4.95
CA VAL A 57 4.55 0.98 4.25
C VAL A 57 3.63 1.99 3.55
N MET A 58 2.58 1.52 2.86
CA MET A 58 1.63 2.38 2.17
C MET A 58 0.84 3.30 3.11
N HIS A 59 0.57 2.87 4.35
CA HIS A 59 -0.23 3.61 5.32
C HIS A 59 0.58 4.61 6.18
N ALA A 60 1.90 4.57 6.15
CA ALA A 60 2.72 5.55 6.86
C ALA A 60 2.56 6.96 6.27
N SER A 61 2.74 7.99 7.08
CA SER A 61 2.70 9.39 6.65
C SER A 61 3.83 9.71 5.68
N LYS A 62 5.01 9.17 5.93
CA LYS A 62 6.24 9.30 5.14
C LYS A 62 6.99 7.98 5.08
N ARG A 63 7.74 7.76 4.01
CA ARG A 63 8.66 6.61 3.85
C ARG A 63 10.08 7.13 3.69
N VAL A 64 11.00 6.46 4.34
CA VAL A 64 12.44 6.60 4.12
C VAL A 64 12.93 5.22 3.70
N MET A 65 13.45 5.10 2.51
CA MET A 65 13.73 3.80 1.89
C MET A 65 15.20 3.71 1.49
N ALA A 66 15.86 2.63 1.90
CA ALA A 66 17.16 2.28 1.31
C ALA A 66 16.96 1.96 -0.18
N LEU A 67 17.93 2.30 -1.03
CA LEU A 67 17.84 2.08 -2.46
C LEU A 67 17.49 0.62 -2.80
N GLU A 68 18.08 -0.33 -2.09
CA GLU A 68 17.83 -1.77 -2.22
C GLU A 68 16.63 -2.20 -1.36
N SER A 69 15.45 -1.67 -1.68
CA SER A 69 14.18 -2.05 -1.05
C SER A 69 13.29 -2.80 -2.03
N TYR A 70 12.72 -3.92 -1.58
CA TYR A 70 11.84 -4.79 -2.36
C TYR A 70 10.44 -4.70 -1.77
N VAL A 71 9.53 -4.04 -2.45
CA VAL A 71 8.20 -3.72 -1.93
C VAL A 71 7.13 -4.17 -2.92
N GLY A 72 6.10 -4.86 -2.45
CA GLY A 72 5.02 -5.32 -3.32
C GLY A 72 3.85 -5.94 -2.59
N LEU A 73 2.68 -5.84 -3.20
CA LEU A 73 1.47 -6.56 -2.82
C LEU A 73 1.47 -7.89 -3.57
N VAL A 74 1.87 -8.95 -2.88
CA VAL A 74 2.14 -10.27 -3.51
C VAL A 74 1.04 -11.30 -3.23
N GLU A 75 -0.04 -10.89 -2.63
CA GLU A 75 -1.15 -11.74 -2.19
C GLU A 75 -1.76 -12.54 -3.33
N ALA A 76 -1.90 -11.96 -4.53
CA ALA A 76 -2.43 -12.65 -5.71
C ALA A 76 -1.59 -13.87 -6.11
N GLY A 77 -0.28 -13.84 -5.87
CA GLY A 77 0.62 -14.96 -6.11
C GLY A 77 0.34 -16.21 -5.26
N VAL A 78 -0.43 -16.07 -4.18
CA VAL A 78 -0.84 -17.17 -3.29
C VAL A 78 -2.37 -17.32 -3.19
N GLY A 79 -3.11 -16.74 -4.16
CA GLY A 79 -4.57 -16.86 -4.23
C GLY A 79 -5.34 -16.00 -3.24
N LEU A 80 -4.70 -14.96 -2.70
CA LEU A 80 -5.31 -14.00 -1.77
C LEU A 80 -5.40 -12.60 -2.41
N ILE A 81 -6.07 -11.68 -1.72
CA ILE A 81 -6.11 -10.26 -2.07
C ILE A 81 -5.44 -9.42 -0.98
N PRO A 82 -4.89 -8.23 -1.29
CA PRO A 82 -4.35 -7.29 -0.30
C PRO A 82 -5.46 -6.71 0.60
N ALA A 83 -5.88 -7.52 1.59
CA ALA A 83 -7.03 -7.23 2.42
C ALA A 83 -6.73 -6.31 3.62
N GLY A 84 -5.46 -6.14 4.00
CA GLY A 84 -5.05 -5.26 5.10
C GLY A 84 -5.13 -3.77 4.77
N GLY A 85 -5.57 -3.43 3.56
CA GLY A 85 -5.79 -2.07 3.10
C GLY A 85 -5.11 -1.71 1.78
N GLY A 86 -4.32 -2.60 1.18
CA GLY A 86 -3.58 -2.34 -0.06
C GLY A 86 -4.49 -1.98 -1.23
N CYS A 87 -5.55 -2.76 -1.46
CA CYS A 87 -6.53 -2.48 -2.51
C CYS A 87 -7.21 -1.11 -2.29
N LYS A 88 -7.63 -0.81 -1.05
CA LYS A 88 -8.24 0.47 -0.70
C LYS A 88 -7.27 1.64 -0.89
N GLU A 89 -6.02 1.50 -0.46
CA GLU A 89 -5.01 2.55 -0.64
C GLU A 89 -4.76 2.86 -2.11
N PHE A 90 -4.68 1.85 -2.96
CA PHE A 90 -4.54 2.08 -4.40
C PHE A 90 -5.78 2.71 -5.03
N ALA A 91 -6.99 2.35 -4.59
CA ALA A 91 -8.20 3.03 -5.06
C ALA A 91 -8.20 4.52 -4.68
N VAL A 92 -7.80 4.87 -3.45
CA VAL A 92 -7.66 6.27 -3.00
C VAL A 92 -6.61 7.00 -3.84
N ARG A 93 -5.42 6.41 -4.01
CA ARG A 93 -4.33 7.03 -4.80
C ARG A 93 -4.71 7.22 -6.26
N ALA A 94 -5.35 6.24 -6.88
CA ALA A 94 -5.81 6.35 -8.26
C ALA A 94 -6.84 7.47 -8.43
N ALA A 95 -7.75 7.63 -7.46
CA ALA A 95 -8.70 8.73 -7.45
C ALA A 95 -8.01 10.09 -7.27
N ASP A 96 -7.03 10.18 -6.37
CA ASP A 96 -6.24 11.39 -6.15
C ASP A 96 -5.42 11.78 -7.40
N TRP A 97 -4.79 10.81 -8.07
CA TRP A 97 -4.04 11.05 -9.32
C TRP A 97 -4.97 11.50 -10.44
N ALA A 98 -6.14 10.87 -10.57
CA ALA A 98 -7.14 11.30 -11.55
C ALA A 98 -7.62 12.74 -11.30
N ALA A 99 -7.89 13.09 -10.02
CA ALA A 99 -8.32 14.43 -9.65
C ALA A 99 -7.28 15.52 -9.96
N GLN A 100 -5.99 15.17 -9.91
CA GLN A 100 -4.87 16.07 -10.22
C GLN A 100 -4.45 16.07 -11.68
N SER A 101 -5.07 15.25 -12.53
CA SER A 101 -4.74 15.11 -13.93
C SER A 101 -5.43 16.16 -14.81
N ALA A 102 -5.02 16.22 -16.08
CA ALA A 102 -5.67 17.04 -17.08
C ALA A 102 -7.10 16.58 -17.44
N THR A 103 -7.46 15.33 -17.10
CA THR A 103 -8.79 14.72 -17.34
C THR A 103 -9.38 14.23 -16.01
N PRO A 104 -9.78 15.14 -15.11
CA PRO A 104 -10.39 14.77 -13.83
C PRO A 104 -11.66 13.94 -14.08
N GLY A 105 -11.79 12.81 -13.36
CA GLY A 105 -12.93 11.91 -13.51
C GLY A 105 -12.63 10.63 -14.29
N GLU A 106 -11.57 10.56 -15.10
CA GLU A 106 -11.15 9.33 -15.78
C GLU A 106 -10.31 8.42 -14.88
N VAL A 107 -10.91 7.99 -13.76
CA VAL A 107 -10.22 7.17 -12.73
C VAL A 107 -9.69 5.86 -13.29
N PHE A 108 -10.34 5.29 -14.32
CA PHE A 108 -9.96 4.00 -14.89
C PHE A 108 -8.51 3.98 -15.38
N ASN A 109 -8.02 5.05 -16.00
CA ASN A 109 -6.64 5.15 -16.50
C ASN A 109 -5.59 5.02 -15.38
N TYR A 110 -5.96 5.34 -14.16
CA TYR A 110 -5.10 5.23 -12.96
C TYR A 110 -5.35 3.94 -12.19
N LEU A 111 -6.57 3.37 -12.25
CA LEU A 111 -6.88 2.08 -11.65
C LEU A 111 -6.25 0.91 -12.40
N GLN A 112 -6.19 0.98 -13.73
CA GLN A 112 -5.68 -0.11 -14.56
C GLN A 112 -4.23 -0.49 -14.24
N PRO A 113 -3.24 0.43 -14.18
CA PRO A 113 -1.86 0.07 -13.86
C PRO A 113 -1.72 -0.48 -12.43
N VAL A 114 -2.46 0.05 -11.45
CA VAL A 114 -2.39 -0.47 -10.07
C VAL A 114 -3.09 -1.82 -9.94
N PHE A 115 -4.19 -2.05 -10.67
CA PHE A 115 -4.82 -3.36 -10.76
C PHE A 115 -3.83 -4.41 -11.30
N MET A 116 -3.13 -4.11 -12.41
CA MET A 116 -2.13 -5.00 -12.98
C MET A 116 -0.94 -5.23 -12.04
N THR A 117 -0.56 -4.24 -11.26
CA THR A 117 0.49 -4.37 -10.25
C THR A 117 0.10 -5.37 -9.18
N ILE A 118 -1.16 -5.35 -8.70
CA ILE A 118 -1.69 -6.31 -7.72
C ILE A 118 -1.89 -7.68 -8.36
N ALA A 119 -2.59 -7.76 -9.50
CA ALA A 119 -2.97 -9.02 -10.15
C ALA A 119 -1.74 -9.85 -10.55
N MET A 120 -0.66 -9.20 -10.98
CA MET A 120 0.60 -9.84 -11.33
C MET A 120 1.56 -9.99 -10.14
N ALA A 121 1.13 -9.69 -8.93
CA ALA A 121 1.95 -9.74 -7.72
C ALA A 121 3.34 -9.08 -7.91
N LYS A 122 3.36 -7.89 -8.59
CA LYS A 122 4.62 -7.21 -8.92
C LYS A 122 5.33 -6.76 -7.67
N VAL A 123 6.65 -6.98 -7.65
CA VAL A 123 7.56 -6.51 -6.61
C VAL A 123 8.51 -5.48 -7.21
N ALA A 124 8.53 -4.29 -6.65
CA ALA A 124 9.55 -3.29 -6.91
C ALA A 124 10.90 -3.79 -6.41
N LYS A 125 11.95 -3.62 -7.21
CA LYS A 125 13.31 -4.12 -6.94
C LYS A 125 14.25 -3.03 -6.45
N SER A 126 13.75 -1.81 -6.35
CA SER A 126 14.49 -0.66 -5.82
C SER A 126 13.51 0.36 -5.25
N ALA A 127 14.00 1.25 -4.38
CA ALA A 127 13.19 2.35 -3.85
C ALA A 127 12.66 3.29 -4.95
N VAL A 128 13.33 3.38 -6.10
CA VAL A 128 12.85 4.13 -7.26
C VAL A 128 11.61 3.45 -7.84
N GLU A 129 11.68 2.14 -8.11
CA GLU A 129 10.50 1.38 -8.58
C GLU A 129 9.35 1.36 -7.56
N VAL A 130 9.64 1.46 -6.26
CA VAL A 130 8.60 1.59 -5.22
C VAL A 130 7.76 2.85 -5.45
N VAL A 131 8.40 3.94 -5.86
CA VAL A 131 7.71 5.18 -6.25
C VAL A 131 6.98 5.01 -7.58
N ASP A 132 7.63 4.44 -8.59
CA ASP A 132 7.08 4.25 -9.93
C ASP A 132 5.82 3.36 -9.91
N PHE A 133 5.80 2.32 -9.06
CA PHE A 133 4.63 1.44 -8.90
C PHE A 133 3.53 2.05 -8.00
N GLY A 134 3.77 3.22 -7.45
CA GLY A 134 2.81 3.94 -6.61
C GLY A 134 2.69 3.42 -5.17
N PHE A 135 3.60 2.55 -4.71
CA PHE A 135 3.66 2.13 -3.30
C PHE A 135 4.17 3.24 -2.38
N ALA A 136 4.98 4.15 -2.90
CA ALA A 136 5.49 5.34 -2.23
C ALA A 136 5.12 6.61 -3.01
N LYS A 137 5.42 7.76 -2.45
CA LYS A 137 5.20 9.07 -3.08
C LYS A 137 6.51 9.62 -3.63
N PRO A 138 6.49 10.47 -4.68
CA PRO A 138 7.70 11.15 -5.16
C PRO A 138 8.40 12.02 -4.10
N SER A 139 7.65 12.44 -3.07
CA SER A 139 8.18 13.22 -1.94
C SER A 139 8.83 12.36 -0.84
N ASP A 140 8.79 11.03 -0.95
CA ASP A 140 9.44 10.14 0.01
C ASP A 140 10.95 10.12 -0.19
N THR A 141 11.70 9.81 0.87
CA THR A 141 13.16 9.92 0.88
C THR A 141 13.80 8.60 0.47
N ILE A 142 14.70 8.62 -0.52
CA ILE A 142 15.49 7.47 -0.95
C ILE A 142 16.94 7.69 -0.48
N LEU A 143 17.51 6.67 0.19
CA LEU A 143 18.87 6.68 0.72
C LEU A 143 19.75 5.66 0.00
N PHE A 144 20.96 6.11 -0.37
CA PHE A 144 22.01 5.23 -0.90
C PHE A 144 22.79 4.53 0.23
N ASN A 145 22.93 5.17 1.39
CA ASN A 145 23.56 4.58 2.55
C ASN A 145 22.51 4.06 3.53
N ALA A 146 22.26 2.76 3.49
CA ALA A 146 21.28 2.10 4.35
C ALA A 146 21.61 2.21 5.85
N ASN A 147 22.85 2.45 6.24
CA ASN A 147 23.23 2.62 7.65
C ASN A 147 22.64 3.90 8.28
N GLU A 148 22.28 4.87 7.47
CA GLU A 148 21.65 6.12 7.92
C GLU A 148 20.11 6.02 8.01
N LEU A 149 19.51 4.90 7.62
CA LEU A 149 18.09 4.74 7.45
C LEU A 149 17.29 5.18 8.69
N LEU A 150 17.64 4.64 9.85
CA LEU A 150 16.92 4.96 11.10
C LEU A 150 17.15 6.42 11.52
N PHE A 151 18.37 6.91 11.37
CA PHE A 151 18.70 8.30 11.70
C PHE A 151 17.86 9.28 10.86
N VAL A 152 17.80 9.07 9.54
CA VAL A 152 17.04 9.92 8.64
C VAL A 152 15.54 9.78 8.90
N ALA A 153 15.02 8.57 9.14
CA ALA A 153 13.61 8.36 9.46
C ALA A 153 13.18 9.11 10.73
N ILE A 154 14.02 9.13 11.77
CA ILE A 154 13.77 9.91 13.00
C ILE A 154 13.78 11.42 12.70
N LYS A 155 14.69 11.90 11.85
CA LYS A 155 14.76 13.31 11.45
C LYS A 155 13.52 13.72 10.66
N GLU A 156 13.06 12.90 9.72
CA GLU A 156 11.82 13.13 8.96
C GLU A 156 10.59 13.17 9.88
N ALA A 157 10.50 12.25 10.84
CA ALA A 157 9.39 12.26 11.81
C ALA A 157 9.37 13.54 12.64
N ARG A 158 10.52 14.00 13.11
CA ARG A 158 10.66 15.26 13.87
C ARG A 158 10.31 16.47 13.00
N ALA A 159 10.85 16.54 11.78
CA ALA A 159 10.57 17.62 10.85
C ALA A 159 9.07 17.75 10.54
N LEU A 160 8.38 16.62 10.33
CA LEU A 160 6.94 16.63 10.14
C LEU A 160 6.19 17.13 11.38
N ALA A 161 6.60 16.71 12.59
CA ALA A 161 5.98 17.14 13.83
C ALA A 161 6.19 18.65 14.06
N ASP A 162 7.42 19.14 13.86
CA ASP A 162 7.78 20.55 14.02
C ASP A 162 7.08 21.45 12.99
N ALA A 163 6.76 20.91 11.80
CA ALA A 163 5.99 21.59 10.76
C ALA A 163 4.48 21.62 11.02
N GLY A 164 4.00 21.14 12.17
CA GLY A 164 2.57 21.13 12.50
C GLY A 164 1.80 20.02 11.79
N TYR A 165 2.35 18.80 11.76
CA TYR A 165 1.71 17.65 11.13
C TYR A 165 0.24 17.51 11.54
N ALA A 166 -0.60 17.26 10.55
CA ALA A 166 -1.98 16.80 10.73
C ALA A 166 -2.23 15.54 9.91
N PRO A 167 -2.97 14.55 10.43
CA PRO A 167 -3.32 13.38 9.66
C PRO A 167 -4.17 13.75 8.45
N PRO A 168 -4.13 12.96 7.35
CA PRO A 168 -4.99 13.21 6.21
C PRO A 168 -6.46 13.05 6.61
N PRO A 169 -7.39 13.76 5.94
CA PRO A 169 -8.82 13.55 6.15
C PRO A 169 -9.21 12.11 5.78
N MET A 170 -10.16 11.55 6.51
CA MET A 170 -10.66 10.21 6.21
C MET A 170 -11.40 10.23 4.87
N ALA A 171 -10.94 9.40 3.92
CA ALA A 171 -11.60 9.26 2.63
C ALA A 171 -12.97 8.58 2.82
N ARG A 172 -14.04 9.29 2.46
CA ARG A 172 -15.43 8.80 2.62
C ARG A 172 -16.11 8.45 1.31
N SER A 173 -15.76 9.14 0.24
CA SER A 173 -16.31 8.90 -1.10
C SER A 173 -15.14 8.80 -2.07
N ILE A 174 -14.83 7.59 -2.49
CA ILE A 174 -13.70 7.32 -3.38
C ILE A 174 -14.28 7.02 -4.77
N PRO A 175 -14.01 7.85 -5.79
CA PRO A 175 -14.40 7.56 -7.16
C PRO A 175 -13.74 6.27 -7.65
N VAL A 176 -14.52 5.40 -8.26
CA VAL A 176 -14.07 4.13 -8.84
C VAL A 176 -14.73 3.93 -10.22
N ALA A 177 -14.17 3.02 -11.03
CA ALA A 177 -14.64 2.80 -12.39
C ALA A 177 -16.00 2.07 -12.53
N GLY A 178 -16.58 1.58 -11.42
CA GLY A 178 -17.87 0.93 -11.41
C GLY A 178 -17.95 -0.34 -12.29
N LYS A 179 -19.15 -0.67 -12.76
CA LYS A 179 -19.41 -1.89 -13.54
C LYS A 179 -18.63 -1.95 -14.86
N ASN A 180 -18.41 -0.82 -15.53
CA ASN A 180 -17.65 -0.78 -16.77
C ASN A 180 -16.17 -1.14 -16.54
N GLY A 181 -15.60 -0.65 -15.43
CA GLY A 181 -14.24 -1.02 -15.03
C GLY A 181 -14.11 -2.51 -14.70
N ILE A 182 -15.09 -3.08 -13.99
CA ILE A 182 -15.12 -4.52 -13.68
C ILE A 182 -15.12 -5.34 -14.98
N ALA A 183 -16.03 -5.06 -15.92
CA ALA A 183 -16.11 -5.77 -17.19
C ALA A 183 -14.79 -5.68 -17.99
N THR A 184 -14.12 -4.52 -17.96
CA THR A 184 -12.83 -4.37 -18.64
C THR A 184 -11.74 -5.19 -17.97
N PHE A 185 -11.69 -5.22 -16.63
CA PHE A 185 -10.71 -6.05 -15.90
C PHE A 185 -10.96 -7.55 -16.10
N GLU A 186 -12.22 -8.00 -16.13
CA GLU A 186 -12.57 -9.39 -16.46
C GLU A 186 -12.06 -9.77 -17.85
N MET A 187 -12.26 -8.91 -18.86
CA MET A 187 -11.71 -9.15 -20.20
C MET A 187 -10.18 -9.21 -20.22
N MET A 188 -9.49 -8.41 -19.41
CA MET A 188 -8.03 -8.42 -19.33
C MET A 188 -7.46 -9.67 -18.65
N LEU A 189 -8.22 -10.32 -17.78
CA LEU A 189 -7.81 -11.55 -17.10
C LEU A 189 -8.04 -12.82 -17.91
N VAL A 190 -8.91 -12.76 -18.91
CA VAL A 190 -9.27 -13.92 -19.78
C VAL A 190 -8.35 -14.01 -21.03
N ASN A 191 -7.72 -12.92 -21.42
CA ASN A 191 -6.76 -12.85 -22.53
C ASN A 191 -5.31 -12.94 -22.07
#